data_69a02dc087f62f348df11d345a3e96cf
#
_entry.id   69a02dc087f62f348df11d345a3e96cf
#
_cell.length_a   1.000
_cell.length_b   1.000
_cell.length_c   1.000
_cell.angle_alpha   90.00
_cell.angle_beta   90.00
_cell.angle_gamma   90.00
#
_symmetry.space_group_name_H-M   'P 1'
#
loop_
_entity.id
_entity.type
_entity.pdbx_description
1 polymer ?
#
loop_
_entity_poly.entity_id
_entity_poly.type
_entity_poly.pdbx_seq_one_letter_code
_entity_poly.pdbx_strand_id
1 'polypeptide(L)'
;MCVNEFVGTRVLIAVLSVALATACSQAPAPKPSSAPPSDSAPAPVMSPLGNSDPMELRIERIGVRSSLIALGLDPQGLVQMPPVNEGMQAGWHQTRPQQWIIVGRIESNKAIGVFYRLNDLLQGDLVEVSKKDGSVARFTVARTERIIRDDFFAEAVARDQDEQGLRLITCGTRDNVIVHATPAQ
;
A
#
# COMPACT_ATOMS: atom_id res chain seq x y z
N MET A 1 39.29 14.05 13.51
CA MET A 1 40.67 13.51 13.59
C MET A 1 40.58 12.02 13.59
N CYS A 2 40.87 11.42 12.48
CA CYS A 2 41.57 10.17 12.26
C CYS A 2 41.48 9.89 10.77
N VAL A 3 42.52 10.33 10.12
CA VAL A 3 42.93 10.00 8.74
C VAL A 3 43.58 8.63 8.80
N ASN A 4 43.31 7.75 7.87
CA ASN A 4 44.30 6.75 7.49
C ASN A 4 44.19 6.41 6.01
N GLU A 5 45.16 6.94 5.28
CA GLU A 5 45.55 6.56 3.93
C GLU A 5 46.25 5.19 3.99
N PHE A 6 46.02 4.36 3.00
CA PHE A 6 47.03 3.37 2.60
C PHE A 6 47.08 3.24 1.08
N VAL A 7 48.19 3.68 0.62
CA VAL A 7 48.95 3.66 -0.59
C VAL A 7 49.20 2.24 -1.14
N GLY A 8 48.98 2.07 -2.44
CA GLY A 8 49.91 1.45 -3.36
C GLY A 8 49.96 -0.06 -3.47
N THR A 9 49.72 -0.56 -4.67
CA THR A 9 50.74 -1.36 -5.38
C THR A 9 50.27 -1.61 -6.82
N ARG A 10 50.98 -1.03 -7.75
CA ARG A 10 51.00 -1.34 -9.18
C ARG A 10 51.75 -2.66 -9.37
N VAL A 11 51.16 -3.62 -10.08
CA VAL A 11 51.89 -4.71 -10.72
C VAL A 11 51.53 -4.74 -12.19
N LEU A 12 52.52 -4.33 -12.99
CA LEU A 12 52.61 -4.53 -14.43
C LEU A 12 53.16 -5.96 -14.65
N ILE A 13 52.48 -6.79 -15.43
CA ILE A 13 53.14 -7.93 -16.10
C ILE A 13 52.63 -8.00 -17.54
N ALA A 14 53.64 -8.12 -18.39
CA ALA A 14 53.64 -8.01 -19.84
C ALA A 14 53.07 -9.21 -20.57
N VAL A 15 52.47 -8.91 -21.70
CA VAL A 15 52.52 -9.52 -23.04
C VAL A 15 52.98 -10.99 -23.14
N LEU A 16 52.08 -11.83 -23.67
CA LEU A 16 52.53 -12.84 -24.65
C LEU A 16 51.41 -13.10 -25.66
N SER A 17 51.67 -12.70 -26.92
CA SER A 17 50.85 -12.98 -28.09
C SER A 17 51.05 -14.42 -28.52
N VAL A 18 49.98 -15.18 -28.68
CA VAL A 18 49.99 -16.37 -29.56
C VAL A 18 48.75 -16.29 -30.44
N ALA A 19 49.02 -16.08 -31.72
CA ALA A 19 48.07 -16.25 -32.80
C ALA A 19 47.97 -17.75 -33.14
N LEU A 20 46.75 -18.27 -33.13
CA LEU A 20 46.43 -19.48 -33.91
C LEU A 20 45.07 -19.27 -34.59
N ALA A 21 45.11 -19.28 -35.87
CA ALA A 21 43.99 -19.31 -36.78
C ALA A 21 43.25 -20.66 -36.70
N THR A 22 41.98 -20.61 -37.10
CA THR A 22 41.24 -21.61 -37.84
C THR A 22 40.00 -22.14 -37.19
N ALA A 23 39.00 -22.03 -37.94
CA ALA A 23 37.84 -22.84 -38.22
C ALA A 23 36.50 -22.12 -37.94
N CYS A 24 35.95 -21.58 -39.04
CA CYS A 24 34.52 -21.33 -39.20
C CYS A 24 33.78 -22.65 -39.01
N SER A 25 33.04 -22.78 -37.91
CA SER A 25 31.94 -23.71 -37.81
C SER A 25 30.66 -22.87 -37.58
N GLN A 26 29.89 -22.72 -38.68
CA GLN A 26 28.59 -22.10 -38.60
C GLN A 26 27.67 -23.08 -37.86
N ALA A 27 27.35 -22.72 -36.62
CA ALA A 27 26.25 -23.35 -35.90
C ALA A 27 24.93 -22.85 -36.53
N PRO A 28 23.95 -23.74 -36.77
CA PRO A 28 22.64 -23.35 -37.30
C PRO A 28 21.96 -22.41 -36.30
N ALA A 29 21.42 -21.28 -36.83
CA ALA A 29 20.62 -20.34 -36.07
C ALA A 29 19.51 -21.05 -35.30
N PRO A 30 19.32 -20.76 -34.00
CA PRO A 30 18.17 -21.27 -33.26
C PRO A 30 16.91 -20.70 -33.92
N LYS A 31 16.00 -21.56 -34.30
CA LYS A 31 14.64 -21.20 -34.71
C LYS A 31 14.04 -20.32 -33.62
N PRO A 32 13.31 -19.26 -33.98
CA PRO A 32 12.55 -18.48 -32.98
C PRO A 32 11.58 -19.45 -32.32
N SER A 33 11.85 -19.73 -31.05
CA SER A 33 10.91 -20.40 -30.17
C SER A 33 9.73 -19.45 -30.04
N SER A 34 8.60 -19.80 -30.66
CA SER A 34 7.34 -19.16 -30.38
C SER A 34 7.08 -19.32 -28.89
N ALA A 35 7.23 -18.23 -28.16
CA ALA A 35 6.78 -18.14 -26.78
C ALA A 35 5.30 -18.57 -26.75
N PRO A 36 4.91 -19.46 -25.84
CA PRO A 36 3.50 -19.75 -25.65
C PRO A 36 2.77 -18.43 -25.37
N PRO A 37 1.54 -18.27 -25.83
CA PRO A 37 0.75 -17.11 -25.48
C PRO A 37 0.74 -17.05 -23.95
N SER A 38 1.19 -15.91 -23.39
CA SER A 38 0.96 -15.64 -21.99
C SER A 38 -0.54 -15.74 -21.79
N ASP A 39 -0.95 -16.82 -21.15
CA ASP A 39 -2.27 -16.90 -20.53
C ASP A 39 -2.31 -15.73 -19.56
N SER A 40 -2.84 -14.61 -20.05
CA SER A 40 -3.21 -13.50 -19.19
C SER A 40 -4.28 -14.09 -18.29
N ALA A 41 -3.88 -14.47 -17.08
CA ALA A 41 -4.83 -14.80 -16.04
C ALA A 41 -5.91 -13.73 -16.07
N PRO A 42 -7.19 -14.10 -16.13
CA PRO A 42 -8.27 -13.13 -16.17
C PRO A 42 -8.05 -12.17 -15.02
N ALA A 43 -8.01 -10.88 -15.33
CA ALA A 43 -7.88 -9.84 -14.31
C ALA A 43 -8.92 -10.18 -13.22
N PRO A 44 -8.52 -10.22 -11.93
CA PRO A 44 -9.43 -10.60 -10.88
C PRO A 44 -10.67 -9.73 -11.01
N VAL A 45 -11.82 -10.38 -11.22
CA VAL A 45 -13.10 -9.72 -11.35
C VAL A 45 -13.26 -8.91 -10.08
N MET A 46 -13.26 -7.59 -10.21
CA MET A 46 -13.39 -6.65 -9.11
C MET A 46 -14.77 -6.86 -8.48
N SER A 47 -14.83 -7.72 -7.48
CA SER A 47 -16.02 -7.80 -6.66
C SER A 47 -16.14 -6.49 -5.90
N PRO A 48 -17.27 -5.77 -6.02
CA PRO A 48 -17.57 -4.72 -5.06
C PRO A 48 -17.42 -5.32 -3.65
N LEU A 49 -17.22 -4.50 -2.65
CA LEU A 49 -17.11 -4.89 -1.25
C LEU A 49 -18.00 -6.11 -0.95
N GLY A 50 -17.44 -7.32 -1.11
CA GLY A 50 -18.17 -8.56 -0.87
C GLY A 50 -18.20 -8.89 0.63
N ASN A 51 -18.84 -9.99 1.01
CA ASN A 51 -19.00 -10.42 2.42
C ASN A 51 -17.70 -10.91 3.07
N SER A 52 -16.54 -10.86 2.39
CA SER A 52 -15.27 -11.33 2.94
C SER A 52 -14.52 -10.23 3.64
N ASP A 53 -14.05 -10.51 4.86
CA ASP A 53 -13.34 -9.56 5.70
C ASP A 53 -12.04 -9.05 5.06
N PRO A 54 -11.72 -7.76 5.20
CA PRO A 54 -10.42 -7.20 4.85
C PRO A 54 -9.30 -7.79 5.71
N MET A 55 -8.15 -8.06 5.09
CA MET A 55 -6.95 -8.59 5.76
C MET A 55 -5.74 -7.67 5.69
N GLU A 56 -5.50 -7.06 4.54
CA GLU A 56 -4.33 -6.21 4.32
C GLU A 56 -4.71 -4.99 3.50
N LEU A 57 -4.19 -3.84 3.91
CA LEU A 57 -4.26 -2.57 3.18
C LEU A 57 -2.91 -2.30 2.51
N ARG A 58 -2.95 -1.94 1.23
CA ARG A 58 -1.79 -1.52 0.47
C ARG A 58 -2.07 -0.20 -0.25
N ILE A 59 -1.16 0.78 -0.07
CA ILE A 59 -1.21 2.07 -0.75
C ILE A 59 0.22 2.40 -1.18
N GLU A 60 0.56 2.10 -2.43
CA GLU A 60 1.94 2.23 -2.92
C GLU A 60 2.43 3.67 -2.91
N ARG A 61 1.58 4.61 -3.29
CA ARG A 61 1.90 6.05 -3.37
C ARG A 61 2.56 6.58 -2.10
N ILE A 62 2.12 6.14 -0.94
CA ILE A 62 2.61 6.59 0.36
C ILE A 62 3.39 5.50 1.13
N GLY A 63 3.64 4.36 0.50
CA GLY A 63 4.39 3.25 1.08
C GLY A 63 3.69 2.53 2.22
N VAL A 64 2.36 2.57 2.28
CA VAL A 64 1.59 1.86 3.31
C VAL A 64 1.39 0.42 2.90
N ARG A 65 1.73 -0.48 3.83
CA ARG A 65 1.37 -1.88 3.83
C ARG A 65 1.08 -2.30 5.27
N SER A 66 -0.16 -2.64 5.55
CA SER A 66 -0.62 -2.91 6.91
C SER A 66 -1.60 -4.07 6.94
N SER A 67 -1.41 -5.01 7.86
CA SER A 67 -2.49 -5.91 8.23
C SER A 67 -3.64 -5.12 8.84
N LEU A 68 -4.85 -5.64 8.68
CA LEU A 68 -6.07 -5.00 9.16
C LEU A 68 -6.66 -5.80 10.32
N ILE A 69 -6.93 -5.11 11.44
CA ILE A 69 -7.69 -5.66 12.57
C ILE A 69 -9.14 -5.18 12.52
N ALA A 70 -10.07 -6.06 12.88
CA ALA A 70 -11.47 -5.67 13.00
C ALA A 70 -11.66 -4.76 14.22
N LEU A 71 -12.33 -3.63 14.02
CA LEU A 71 -12.68 -2.68 15.08
C LEU A 71 -14.15 -2.84 15.45
N GLY A 72 -14.40 -2.94 16.75
CA GLY A 72 -15.76 -2.89 17.30
C GLY A 72 -16.27 -1.47 17.46
N LEU A 73 -17.44 -1.36 18.10
CA LEU A 73 -17.97 -0.09 18.59
C LEU A 73 -17.70 0.03 20.08
N ASP A 74 -17.50 1.25 20.56
CA ASP A 74 -17.42 1.57 21.97
C ASP A 74 -18.85 1.65 22.61
N PRO A 75 -18.97 1.85 23.95
CA PRO A 75 -20.28 1.98 24.60
C PRO A 75 -21.14 3.16 24.11
N GLN A 76 -20.54 4.13 23.43
CA GLN A 76 -21.19 5.29 22.83
C GLN A 76 -21.62 5.03 21.37
N GLY A 77 -21.31 3.84 20.83
CA GLY A 77 -21.60 3.46 19.45
C GLY A 77 -20.62 4.01 18.42
N LEU A 78 -19.45 4.51 18.86
CA LEU A 78 -18.39 4.99 17.98
C LEU A 78 -17.42 3.86 17.62
N VAL A 79 -16.85 3.92 16.42
CA VAL A 79 -15.82 2.96 16.00
C VAL A 79 -14.60 3.09 16.89
N GLN A 80 -14.14 1.97 17.43
CA GLN A 80 -12.95 1.93 18.28
C GLN A 80 -11.69 2.36 17.52
N MET A 81 -10.73 2.87 18.26
CA MET A 81 -9.42 3.23 17.73
C MET A 81 -8.46 2.04 17.74
N PRO A 82 -7.58 1.89 16.73
CA PRO A 82 -6.50 0.90 16.81
C PRO A 82 -5.64 1.11 18.06
N PRO A 83 -5.14 0.03 18.70
CA PRO A 83 -4.31 0.11 19.90
C PRO A 83 -3.08 1.01 19.69
N VAL A 84 -2.68 1.74 20.72
CA VAL A 84 -1.53 2.69 20.64
C VAL A 84 -0.19 1.97 20.44
N ASN A 85 -0.05 0.78 20.96
CA ASN A 85 1.14 -0.05 20.80
C ASN A 85 1.28 -0.69 19.42
N GLU A 86 0.25 -0.63 18.59
CA GLU A 86 0.19 -1.18 17.24
C GLU A 86 0.05 -0.08 16.17
N GLY A 87 0.76 1.03 16.34
CA GLY A 87 0.60 2.22 15.50
C GLY A 87 0.89 2.04 14.01
N MET A 88 1.58 0.96 13.64
CA MET A 88 1.81 0.58 12.25
C MET A 88 0.69 -0.32 11.70
N GLN A 89 -0.28 -0.71 12.53
CA GLN A 89 -1.42 -1.50 12.13
C GLN A 89 -2.67 -0.62 12.01
N ALA A 90 -3.40 -0.76 10.91
CA ALA A 90 -4.68 -0.11 10.71
C ALA A 90 -5.82 -1.02 11.16
N GLY A 91 -6.92 -0.42 11.54
CA GLY A 91 -8.14 -1.15 11.88
C GLY A 91 -9.25 -0.85 10.89
N TRP A 92 -10.16 -1.79 10.69
CA TRP A 92 -11.30 -1.63 9.80
C TRP A 92 -12.62 -1.87 10.51
N HIS A 93 -13.65 -1.19 10.04
CA HIS A 93 -15.03 -1.37 10.46
C HIS A 93 -15.96 -1.29 9.25
N GLN A 94 -16.96 -2.15 9.21
CA GLN A 94 -18.02 -2.10 8.19
C GLN A 94 -19.22 -1.34 8.73
N THR A 95 -19.45 -0.15 8.22
CA THR A 95 -20.61 0.66 8.62
C THR A 95 -21.88 0.21 7.91
N ARG A 96 -21.74 -0.25 6.66
CA ARG A 96 -22.84 -0.75 5.81
C ARG A 96 -22.33 -1.82 4.84
N PRO A 97 -23.18 -2.61 4.19
CA PRO A 97 -22.75 -3.69 3.29
C PRO A 97 -21.78 -3.28 2.19
N GLN A 98 -21.80 -2.02 1.77
CA GLN A 98 -20.93 -1.51 0.69
C GLN A 98 -20.06 -0.34 1.13
N GLN A 99 -19.79 -0.22 2.42
CA GLN A 99 -18.99 0.86 2.96
C GLN A 99 -18.05 0.37 4.05
N TRP A 100 -16.75 0.55 3.81
CA TRP A 100 -15.72 0.29 4.80
C TRP A 100 -15.09 1.59 5.30
N ILE A 101 -14.76 1.58 6.58
CA ILE A 101 -13.91 2.59 7.20
C ILE A 101 -12.64 1.89 7.64
N ILE A 102 -11.49 2.44 7.27
CA ILE A 102 -10.18 2.01 7.78
C ILE A 102 -9.58 3.17 8.55
N VAL A 103 -9.26 2.91 9.80
CA VAL A 103 -8.71 3.88 10.74
C VAL A 103 -7.24 3.57 11.00
N GLY A 104 -6.39 4.57 10.94
CA GLY A 104 -4.96 4.42 11.24
C GLY A 104 -4.42 5.62 12.01
N ARG A 105 -3.37 5.39 12.78
CA ARG A 105 -2.74 6.45 13.57
C ARG A 105 -1.76 7.27 12.73
N ILE A 106 -1.69 8.58 13.01
CA ILE A 106 -0.63 9.47 12.50
C ILE A 106 0.65 9.21 13.29
N GLU A 107 0.53 9.06 14.61
CA GLU A 107 1.64 8.83 15.52
C GLU A 107 1.27 7.76 16.56
N SER A 108 2.27 7.01 17.03
CA SER A 108 2.12 6.00 18.05
C SER A 108 3.39 5.91 18.88
N ASN A 109 3.30 6.15 20.20
CA ASN A 109 4.44 6.07 21.12
C ASN A 109 5.67 6.88 20.65
N LYS A 110 5.46 8.09 20.14
CA LYS A 110 6.49 8.97 19.56
C LYS A 110 7.14 8.43 18.27
N ALA A 111 6.57 7.41 17.66
CA ALA A 111 6.95 6.89 16.36
C ALA A 111 5.91 7.26 15.29
N ILE A 112 6.31 7.20 14.04
CA ILE A 112 5.44 7.39 12.88
C ILE A 112 4.38 6.29 12.86
N GLY A 113 3.12 6.69 12.73
CA GLY A 113 1.99 5.78 12.57
C GLY A 113 1.73 5.40 11.11
N VAL A 114 0.89 4.39 10.91
CA VAL A 114 0.57 3.84 9.59
C VAL A 114 0.02 4.87 8.60
N PHE A 115 -0.73 5.87 9.11
CA PHE A 115 -1.33 6.93 8.29
C PHE A 115 -0.65 8.31 8.40
N TYR A 116 0.63 8.32 8.83
CA TYR A 116 1.40 9.56 8.91
C TYR A 116 1.42 10.35 7.59
N ARG A 117 1.46 9.65 6.45
CA ARG A 117 1.50 10.25 5.11
C ARG A 117 0.16 10.25 4.37
N LEU A 118 -0.95 9.99 5.06
CA LEU A 118 -2.25 9.88 4.39
C LEU A 118 -2.63 11.17 3.63
N ASN A 119 -2.18 12.32 4.13
CA ASN A 119 -2.41 13.61 3.48
C ASN A 119 -1.66 13.80 2.14
N ASP A 120 -0.69 12.93 1.82
CA ASP A 120 0.05 12.98 0.56
C ASP A 120 -0.70 12.29 -0.59
N LEU A 121 -1.86 11.68 -0.31
CA LEU A 121 -2.69 11.06 -1.33
C LEU A 121 -3.39 12.11 -2.21
N LEU A 122 -3.37 11.84 -3.49
CA LEU A 122 -3.98 12.66 -4.52
C LEU A 122 -5.18 11.93 -5.15
N GLN A 123 -6.08 12.70 -5.74
CA GLN A 123 -7.16 12.14 -6.54
C GLN A 123 -6.59 11.25 -7.66
N GLY A 124 -7.14 10.06 -7.80
CA GLY A 124 -6.67 9.05 -8.76
C GLY A 124 -5.70 8.02 -8.21
N ASP A 125 -5.14 8.22 -7.01
CA ASP A 125 -4.25 7.24 -6.38
C ASP A 125 -4.99 5.94 -6.06
N LEU A 126 -4.28 4.82 -6.19
CA LEU A 126 -4.84 3.48 -5.98
C LEU A 126 -4.69 3.04 -4.52
N VAL A 127 -5.78 2.49 -4.00
CA VAL A 127 -5.85 1.83 -2.69
C VAL A 127 -6.30 0.39 -2.90
N GLU A 128 -5.55 -0.56 -2.42
CA GLU A 128 -5.85 -1.99 -2.52
C GLU A 128 -6.13 -2.58 -1.14
N VAL A 129 -7.17 -3.40 -1.06
CA VAL A 129 -7.54 -4.13 0.14
C VAL A 129 -7.66 -5.61 -0.19
N SER A 130 -6.71 -6.40 0.29
CA SER A 130 -6.77 -7.85 0.18
C SER A 130 -7.75 -8.41 1.21
N LYS A 131 -8.53 -9.43 0.82
CA LYS A 131 -9.56 -10.03 1.65
C LYS A 131 -9.22 -11.46 2.04
N LYS A 132 -9.91 -12.01 3.04
CA LYS A 132 -9.71 -13.38 3.53
C LYS A 132 -9.96 -14.47 2.48
N ASP A 133 -10.83 -14.20 1.50
CA ASP A 133 -11.13 -15.11 0.40
C ASP A 133 -10.08 -15.07 -0.74
N GLY A 134 -9.00 -14.31 -0.56
CA GLY A 134 -7.93 -14.14 -1.55
C GLY A 134 -8.25 -13.09 -2.64
N SER A 135 -9.45 -12.54 -2.66
CA SER A 135 -9.78 -11.45 -3.60
C SER A 135 -9.18 -10.12 -3.16
N VAL A 136 -9.02 -9.20 -4.10
CA VAL A 136 -8.50 -7.85 -3.85
C VAL A 136 -9.55 -6.84 -4.29
N ALA A 137 -10.00 -6.01 -3.35
CA ALA A 137 -10.82 -4.86 -3.64
C ALA A 137 -9.91 -3.67 -3.97
N ARG A 138 -10.18 -3.00 -5.09
CA ARG A 138 -9.44 -1.82 -5.55
C ARG A 138 -10.31 -0.60 -5.50
N PHE A 139 -9.72 0.50 -5.02
CA PHE A 139 -10.37 1.78 -4.90
C PHE A 139 -9.49 2.87 -5.48
N THR A 140 -10.12 3.89 -6.02
CA THR A 140 -9.45 5.10 -6.49
C THR A 140 -9.82 6.25 -5.56
N VAL A 141 -8.82 6.99 -5.11
CA VAL A 141 -9.03 8.20 -4.29
C VAL A 141 -9.85 9.21 -5.07
N ALA A 142 -11.01 9.57 -4.54
CA ALA A 142 -11.90 10.58 -5.11
C ALA A 142 -11.61 11.96 -4.57
N ARG A 143 -11.44 12.08 -3.24
CA ARG A 143 -11.12 13.35 -2.57
C ARG A 143 -10.44 13.13 -1.22
N THR A 144 -9.71 14.14 -0.77
CA THR A 144 -9.08 14.19 0.55
C THR A 144 -9.58 15.43 1.28
N GLU A 145 -10.02 15.26 2.52
CA GLU A 145 -10.47 16.33 3.40
C GLU A 145 -9.56 16.42 4.61
N ARG A 146 -9.22 17.65 5.01
CA ARG A 146 -8.49 17.91 6.25
C ARG A 146 -9.42 18.61 7.23
N ILE A 147 -9.50 18.08 8.45
CA ILE A 147 -10.39 18.61 9.49
C ILE A 147 -9.59 18.88 10.76
N ILE A 148 -9.65 20.11 11.22
CA ILE A 148 -8.97 20.62 12.42
C ILE A 148 -10.01 20.71 13.53
N ARG A 149 -10.33 19.58 14.21
CA ARG A 149 -11.29 19.57 15.32
C ARG A 149 -11.02 18.40 16.25
N ASP A 150 -11.22 18.61 17.55
CA ASP A 150 -11.00 17.58 18.58
C ASP A 150 -12.11 16.51 18.63
N ASP A 151 -13.34 16.83 18.22
CA ASP A 151 -14.51 15.94 18.19
C ASP A 151 -14.73 15.24 16.83
N PHE A 152 -13.72 15.29 16.00
CA PHE A 152 -13.73 14.91 14.60
C PHE A 152 -14.19 13.48 14.32
N PHE A 153 -13.77 12.51 15.16
CA PHE A 153 -13.91 11.10 14.80
C PHE A 153 -15.37 10.65 14.71
N ALA A 154 -16.21 11.07 15.66
CA ALA A 154 -17.64 10.76 15.66
C ALA A 154 -18.32 11.35 14.42
N GLU A 155 -18.00 12.60 14.08
CA GLU A 155 -18.56 13.30 12.93
C GLU A 155 -18.08 12.70 11.61
N ALA A 156 -16.80 12.32 11.50
CA ALA A 156 -16.23 11.70 10.32
C ALA A 156 -16.87 10.34 9.99
N VAL A 157 -17.21 9.58 11.02
CA VAL A 157 -17.91 8.30 10.84
C VAL A 157 -19.38 8.51 10.46
N ALA A 158 -20.02 9.55 11.00
CA ALA A 158 -21.45 9.84 10.78
C ALA A 158 -21.75 10.56 9.45
N ARG A 159 -20.75 11.32 8.91
CA ARG A 159 -20.92 12.04 7.64
C ARG A 159 -20.91 11.09 6.44
N ASP A 160 -21.54 11.52 5.38
CA ASP A 160 -21.52 10.88 4.05
C ASP A 160 -21.86 9.37 4.09
N GLN A 161 -22.87 9.03 4.87
CA GLN A 161 -23.32 7.64 4.98
C GLN A 161 -23.89 7.07 3.66
N ASP A 162 -24.16 7.90 2.68
CA ASP A 162 -24.72 7.49 1.40
C ASP A 162 -23.65 7.14 0.35
N GLU A 163 -22.37 7.46 0.61
CA GLU A 163 -21.28 7.12 -0.30
C GLU A 163 -20.86 5.65 -0.13
N GLN A 164 -20.98 4.90 -1.22
CA GLN A 164 -20.42 3.54 -1.31
C GLN A 164 -18.91 3.62 -1.50
N GLY A 165 -18.17 2.71 -0.86
CA GLY A 165 -16.73 2.62 -1.06
C GLY A 165 -15.92 2.54 0.22
N LEU A 166 -14.74 3.13 0.19
CA LEU A 166 -13.76 3.08 1.27
C LEU A 166 -13.48 4.49 1.80
N ARG A 167 -13.47 4.63 3.11
CA ARG A 167 -12.93 5.82 3.78
C ARG A 167 -11.71 5.43 4.60
N LEU A 168 -10.61 6.17 4.39
CA LEU A 168 -9.42 6.09 5.23
C LEU A 168 -9.43 7.30 6.15
N ILE A 169 -9.31 7.05 7.45
CA ILE A 169 -9.44 8.10 8.48
C ILE A 169 -8.21 8.07 9.36
N THR A 170 -7.54 9.20 9.50
CA THR A 170 -6.46 9.34 10.48
C THR A 170 -7.02 9.51 11.87
N CYS A 171 -6.28 9.01 12.84
CA CYS A 171 -6.48 9.25 14.26
C CYS A 171 -5.27 9.99 14.81
N GLY A 172 -5.43 11.28 15.04
CA GLY A 172 -4.40 12.17 15.58
C GLY A 172 -5.03 13.28 16.44
N THR A 173 -4.18 14.05 17.10
CA THR A 173 -4.63 15.07 18.05
C THR A 173 -4.98 16.44 17.44
N ARG A 174 -4.58 16.69 16.20
CA ARG A 174 -4.81 18.05 15.60
C ARG A 174 -5.23 18.01 14.13
N ASP A 175 -4.48 17.35 13.27
CA ASP A 175 -4.71 17.36 11.82
C ASP A 175 -5.27 16.01 11.37
N ASN A 176 -6.58 15.89 11.42
CA ASN A 176 -7.23 14.67 10.95
C ASN A 176 -7.51 14.76 9.45
N VAL A 177 -7.31 13.65 8.77
CA VAL A 177 -7.51 13.53 7.33
C VAL A 177 -8.53 12.43 7.06
N ILE A 178 -9.49 12.71 6.20
CA ILE A 178 -10.37 11.73 5.60
C ILE A 178 -10.03 11.63 4.12
N VAL A 179 -9.78 10.42 3.65
CA VAL A 179 -9.68 10.10 2.23
C VAL A 179 -10.91 9.30 1.84
N HIS A 180 -11.64 9.80 0.85
CA HIS A 180 -12.77 9.12 0.23
C HIS A 180 -12.28 8.42 -1.03
N ALA A 181 -12.54 7.12 -1.13
CA ALA A 181 -12.15 6.33 -2.28
C ALA A 181 -13.34 5.49 -2.78
N THR A 182 -13.56 5.53 -4.07
CA THR A 182 -14.62 4.80 -4.76
C THR A 182 -14.07 3.53 -5.40
N PRO A 183 -14.88 2.48 -5.61
CA PRO A 183 -14.45 1.30 -6.34
C PRO A 183 -13.81 1.69 -7.67
N ALA A 184 -12.59 1.19 -7.92
CA ALA A 184 -11.93 1.39 -9.21
C ALA A 184 -12.66 0.60 -10.29
N GLN A 185 -12.86 1.19 -11.44
CA GLN A 185 -13.52 0.55 -12.60
C GLN A 185 -12.54 -0.36 -13.36
#